data_9357d65808a502ad39a7d6587eebe9a2
#
_entry.id   9357d65808a502ad39a7d6587eebe9a2
#
_cell.length_a   1.000
_cell.length_b   1.000
_cell.length_c   1.000
_cell.angle_alpha   90.00
_cell.angle_beta   90.00
_cell.angle_gamma   90.00
#
_symmetry.space_group_name_H-M   'P 1'
#
loop_
_entity.id
_entity.type
_entity.pdbx_description
1 polymer ?
#
loop_
_entity_poly.entity_id
_entity_poly.type
_entity_poly.pdbx_seq_one_letter_code
_entity_poly.pdbx_strand_id
1 'polypeptide(L)'
;MKSSKRRLQALTEGSDGMPNYLKMEDSETSIPPVFRHRLHELFSQIEKEFDLLYTENLNLQEKIDILSEKLERESYVGDKQNLKEDYIEFDVAGKNSKVKLTQSNSQKVKASHKLRVQTSKIVSSFKAPTYNCQLVREFTGHKDGIWDVSSARPGQALIGTASADHTACVWSMEWGKCLLQYTGHSGSVNSIRFHPSRDIALTSSGDNTAHVWQAAVNWDLPRGQSSEEELEGGGEESLGEGGDRPEVLRTPLTELGSHQGVVVAADWLTGGDHVITASWDRTANLYDVETGECLQVLTGHDHELTHASAHHASRLVVTASRDTTFRLWDFREPIHSVSVFQGHTESVTSAVFTREDKVVSGSDDRSVKVWDVRNMRSALATIRSDSSVNRVGVSGNGLIAIPHDNRQVRLFDLQGQRLARLPRSSRQGHRRMVTSVAWADDISSNINFFSCGFDRRILGWSIQPSKEN
;
A
#
# COMPACT_ATOMS: atom_id res chain seq x y z
N MET A 1 27.35 -0.97 1.56
CA MET A 1 28.44 -0.63 0.61
C MET A 1 29.15 -1.84 -0.04
N LYS A 2 29.21 -3.05 0.54
CA LYS A 2 29.86 -4.22 -0.11
C LYS A 2 28.93 -5.01 -1.08
N SER A 3 27.62 -4.82 -1.07
CA SER A 3 26.69 -5.56 -1.93
C SER A 3 26.46 -4.92 -3.31
N SER A 4 26.60 -3.60 -3.43
CA SER A 4 26.46 -2.91 -4.72
C SER A 4 27.66 -3.12 -5.66
N LYS A 5 28.87 -3.29 -5.11
CA LYS A 5 30.07 -3.56 -5.94
C LYS A 5 30.09 -4.97 -6.53
N ARG A 6 29.45 -5.95 -5.88
CA ARG A 6 29.34 -7.32 -6.44
C ARG A 6 28.36 -7.42 -7.61
N ARG A 7 27.41 -6.51 -7.74
CA ARG A 7 26.42 -6.54 -8.83
C ARG A 7 26.93 -5.92 -10.13
N LEU A 8 27.93 -5.03 -10.06
CA LEU A 8 28.58 -4.48 -11.26
C LEU A 8 29.68 -5.42 -11.82
N GLN A 9 30.32 -6.25 -10.97
CA GLN A 9 31.31 -7.23 -11.43
C GLN A 9 30.68 -8.47 -12.06
N ALA A 10 29.42 -8.82 -11.72
CA ALA A 10 28.72 -9.97 -12.32
C ALA A 10 28.18 -9.71 -13.73
N LEU A 11 28.24 -8.48 -14.24
CA LEU A 11 27.80 -8.12 -15.59
C LEU A 11 28.93 -8.08 -16.62
N THR A 12 30.18 -8.33 -16.22
CA THR A 12 31.35 -8.31 -17.13
C THR A 12 32.01 -9.68 -17.37
N GLU A 13 31.57 -10.73 -16.68
CA GLU A 13 32.10 -12.09 -16.90
C GLU A 13 30.96 -13.05 -17.27
N GLY A 14 30.55 -13.03 -18.55
CA GLY A 14 29.52 -13.95 -19.04
C GLY A 14 29.10 -13.69 -20.47
N SER A 15 30.08 -13.56 -21.38
CA SER A 15 29.80 -13.55 -22.81
C SER A 15 30.48 -14.72 -23.50
N ASP A 16 29.81 -15.89 -23.48
CA ASP A 16 29.99 -16.90 -24.52
C ASP A 16 28.65 -17.66 -24.63
N GLY A 17 27.98 -17.44 -25.78
CA GLY A 17 26.81 -18.22 -26.17
C GLY A 17 25.53 -17.44 -26.48
N MET A 18 25.55 -16.50 -27.42
CA MET A 18 24.33 -16.04 -28.09
C MET A 18 24.37 -16.37 -29.60
N PRO A 19 23.25 -16.84 -30.18
CA PRO A 19 23.19 -17.18 -31.60
C PRO A 19 23.13 -15.90 -32.46
N ASN A 20 23.86 -15.97 -33.58
CA ASN A 20 23.90 -14.98 -34.64
C ASN A 20 22.51 -14.65 -35.22
N TYR A 21 21.91 -13.53 -34.83
CA TYR A 21 20.96 -12.80 -35.65
C TYR A 21 21.02 -11.30 -35.26
N LEU A 22 21.33 -10.50 -36.28
CA LEU A 22 21.42 -9.05 -36.37
C LEU A 22 22.84 -8.48 -36.43
N LYS A 23 23.47 -8.74 -37.58
CA LYS A 23 24.39 -7.75 -38.16
C LYS A 23 23.50 -6.62 -38.70
N MET A 24 23.29 -5.58 -37.93
CA MET A 24 22.95 -4.25 -38.43
C MET A 24 24.26 -3.49 -38.54
N GLU A 25 24.48 -2.99 -39.74
CA GLU A 25 25.63 -2.18 -40.13
C GLU A 25 25.81 -0.99 -39.18
N ASP A 26 26.98 -0.92 -38.56
CA ASP A 26 27.48 0.22 -37.83
C ASP A 26 27.68 1.40 -38.78
N SER A 27 26.67 2.29 -38.85
CA SER A 27 26.90 3.62 -39.33
C SER A 27 27.67 4.39 -38.26
N GLU A 28 28.96 4.54 -38.50
CA GLU A 28 29.91 5.29 -37.66
C GLU A 28 29.41 6.72 -37.41
N THR A 29 28.86 6.97 -36.23
CA THR A 29 28.94 8.25 -35.57
C THR A 29 29.97 8.16 -34.45
N SER A 30 31.25 8.08 -34.82
CA SER A 30 32.34 8.08 -33.86
C SER A 30 32.49 9.49 -33.29
N ILE A 31 32.02 9.66 -32.04
CA ILE A 31 32.27 10.88 -31.28
C ILE A 31 33.78 11.07 -31.16
N PRO A 32 34.34 12.23 -31.55
CA PRO A 32 35.79 12.51 -31.51
C PRO A 32 36.36 12.22 -30.11
N PRO A 33 37.56 11.67 -29.98
CA PRO A 33 38.12 11.21 -28.71
C PRO A 33 38.20 12.32 -27.63
N VAL A 34 38.36 13.57 -28.02
CA VAL A 34 38.34 14.73 -27.13
C VAL A 34 36.99 14.95 -26.47
N PHE A 35 35.91 14.71 -27.22
CA PHE A 35 34.54 14.79 -26.66
C PHE A 35 34.20 13.59 -25.78
N ARG A 36 34.74 12.38 -26.07
CA ARG A 36 34.59 11.23 -25.19
C ARG A 36 35.21 11.46 -23.82
N HIS A 37 36.43 12.00 -23.80
CA HIS A 37 37.12 12.29 -22.54
C HIS A 37 36.34 13.29 -21.72
N ARG A 38 35.87 14.38 -22.34
CA ARG A 38 35.08 15.39 -21.67
C ARG A 38 33.73 14.89 -21.18
N LEU A 39 33.10 13.97 -21.93
CA LEU A 39 31.86 13.31 -21.53
C LEU A 39 32.05 12.41 -20.29
N HIS A 40 33.14 11.64 -20.27
CA HIS A 40 33.51 10.84 -19.10
C HIS A 40 33.81 11.69 -17.87
N GLU A 41 34.47 12.81 -18.06
CA GLU A 41 34.77 13.76 -16.99
C GLU A 41 33.47 14.38 -16.42
N LEU A 42 32.53 14.76 -17.26
CA LEU A 42 31.23 15.25 -16.87
C LEU A 42 30.39 14.18 -16.16
N PHE A 43 30.37 12.95 -16.66
CA PHE A 43 29.69 11.85 -15.96
C PHE A 43 30.29 11.56 -14.58
N SER A 44 31.63 11.59 -14.44
CA SER A 44 32.27 11.44 -13.15
C SER A 44 31.98 12.60 -12.20
N GLN A 45 31.81 13.82 -12.71
CA GLN A 45 31.37 14.96 -11.90
C GLN A 45 29.92 14.80 -11.46
N ILE A 46 29.02 14.39 -12.34
CA ILE A 46 27.63 14.12 -12.02
C ILE A 46 27.52 13.02 -10.97
N GLU A 47 28.24 11.91 -11.10
CA GLU A 47 28.27 10.85 -10.07
C GLU A 47 28.69 11.37 -8.70
N LYS A 48 29.74 12.21 -8.64
CA LYS A 48 30.19 12.80 -7.37
C LYS A 48 29.15 13.73 -6.75
N GLU A 49 28.46 14.52 -7.57
CA GLU A 49 27.38 15.38 -7.08
C GLU A 49 26.16 14.58 -6.60
N PHE A 50 25.82 13.50 -7.30
CA PHE A 50 24.78 12.59 -6.84
C PHE A 50 25.11 11.94 -5.51
N ASP A 51 26.36 11.47 -5.32
CA ASP A 51 26.80 10.88 -4.04
C ASP A 51 26.77 11.90 -2.90
N LEU A 52 27.17 13.15 -3.18
CA LEU A 52 27.08 14.25 -2.22
C LEU A 52 25.63 14.56 -1.83
N LEU A 53 24.75 14.73 -2.80
CA LEU A 53 23.34 14.97 -2.56
C LEU A 53 22.65 13.80 -1.85
N TYR A 54 23.05 12.57 -2.16
CA TYR A 54 22.54 11.38 -1.50
C TYR A 54 22.95 11.32 -0.02
N THR A 55 24.22 11.62 0.28
CA THR A 55 24.70 11.67 1.66
C THR A 55 24.08 12.81 2.46
N GLU A 56 23.88 13.98 1.85
CA GLU A 56 23.19 15.10 2.47
C GLU A 56 21.70 14.78 2.75
N ASN A 57 21.04 14.09 1.82
CA ASN A 57 19.66 13.66 2.00
C ASN A 57 19.51 12.65 3.14
N LEU A 58 20.46 11.71 3.28
CA LEU A 58 20.49 10.78 4.42
C LEU A 58 20.68 11.52 5.75
N ASN A 59 21.60 12.49 5.81
CA ASN A 59 21.84 13.30 7.00
C ASN A 59 20.64 14.18 7.37
N LEU A 60 19.93 14.72 6.39
CA LEU A 60 18.70 15.48 6.61
C LEU A 60 17.56 14.58 7.09
N GLN A 61 17.45 13.37 6.55
CA GLN A 61 16.48 12.38 7.02
C GLN A 61 16.72 11.97 8.47
N GLU A 62 17.98 11.73 8.85
CA GLU A 62 18.36 11.41 10.23
C GLU A 62 18.04 12.57 11.19
N LYS A 63 18.30 13.82 10.78
CA LYS A 63 17.90 15.01 11.56
C LYS A 63 16.40 15.14 11.73
N ILE A 64 15.63 14.86 10.69
CA ILE A 64 14.16 14.87 10.75
C ILE A 64 13.66 13.78 11.71
N ASP A 65 14.25 12.58 11.67
CA ASP A 65 13.88 11.48 12.55
C ASP A 65 14.21 11.82 14.03
N ILE A 66 15.38 12.43 14.31
CA ILE A 66 15.76 12.89 15.64
C ILE A 66 14.84 14.01 16.15
N LEU A 67 14.49 14.98 15.30
CA LEU A 67 13.59 16.06 15.69
C LEU A 67 12.17 15.56 15.91
N SER A 68 11.70 14.61 15.12
CA SER A 68 10.40 13.95 15.30
C SER A 68 10.34 13.19 16.62
N GLU A 69 11.42 12.46 16.97
CA GLU A 69 11.51 11.73 18.24
C GLU A 69 11.58 12.67 19.46
N LYS A 70 12.22 13.83 19.32
CA LYS A 70 12.22 14.87 20.38
C LYS A 70 10.82 15.46 20.57
N LEU A 71 10.13 15.79 19.51
CA LEU A 71 8.75 16.29 19.55
C LEU A 71 7.79 15.29 20.18
N GLU A 72 7.95 14.00 19.89
CA GLU A 72 7.17 12.94 20.51
C GLU A 72 7.46 12.80 22.00
N ARG A 73 8.73 12.98 22.42
CA ARG A 73 9.10 12.95 23.85
C ARG A 73 8.58 14.18 24.61
N GLU A 74 8.60 15.35 24.00
CA GLU A 74 8.09 16.58 24.61
C GLU A 74 6.56 16.56 24.75
N SER A 75 5.84 15.97 23.79
CA SER A 75 4.40 15.76 23.91
C SER A 75 4.02 14.77 25.01
N TYR A 76 4.86 13.80 25.31
CA TYR A 76 4.62 12.80 26.38
C TYR A 76 4.95 13.32 27.79
N VAL A 77 5.77 14.37 27.90
CA VAL A 77 6.14 15.01 29.18
C VAL A 77 5.13 16.10 29.54
N GLY A 78 4.42 16.68 28.58
CA GLY A 78 3.42 17.73 28.79
C GLY A 78 2.16 17.27 29.53
N ASP A 79 1.86 15.98 29.52
CA ASP A 79 0.63 15.42 30.13
C ASP A 79 0.72 15.11 31.64
N LYS A 80 1.85 15.38 32.28
CA LYS A 80 2.04 15.12 33.74
C LYS A 80 2.23 16.35 34.62
N GLN A 81 2.13 17.56 34.08
CA GLN A 81 2.23 18.78 34.90
C GLN A 81 1.15 19.80 34.52
N ASN A 82 -0.09 19.51 34.82
CA ASN A 82 -1.12 20.52 34.96
C ASN A 82 -1.65 20.44 36.39
N LEU A 83 -1.14 21.33 37.26
CA LEU A 83 -1.79 21.90 38.43
C LEU A 83 -0.79 22.83 39.13
N LYS A 84 -0.72 24.08 38.65
CA LYS A 84 -0.51 25.25 39.50
C LYS A 84 -0.59 26.49 38.61
N GLU A 85 -1.69 27.24 38.82
CA GLU A 85 -1.86 28.60 38.35
C GLU A 85 -0.81 29.47 39.00
N ASP A 86 -0.03 30.20 38.20
CA ASP A 86 0.68 31.40 38.65
C ASP A 86 0.39 32.52 37.65
N TYR A 87 -0.48 33.42 38.10
CA TYR A 87 -0.73 34.73 37.48
C TYR A 87 0.54 35.56 37.56
N ILE A 88 1.09 35.95 36.41
CA ILE A 88 2.08 37.03 36.33
C ILE A 88 1.38 38.28 35.79
N GLU A 89 1.13 39.18 36.70
CA GLU A 89 0.66 40.53 36.48
C GLU A 89 1.81 41.35 35.88
N PHE A 90 1.66 41.92 34.68
CA PHE A 90 2.60 42.87 34.12
C PHE A 90 2.09 44.29 34.36
N ASP A 91 2.77 44.97 35.29
CA ASP A 91 2.56 46.39 35.60
C ASP A 91 3.07 47.28 34.44
N VAL A 92 2.18 48.14 33.95
CA VAL A 92 2.52 49.15 32.94
C VAL A 92 2.67 50.50 33.64
N ALA A 93 3.91 50.92 33.82
CA ALA A 93 4.22 52.30 34.21
C ALA A 93 4.85 53.08 33.04
N GLY A 94 4.18 54.16 32.69
CA GLY A 94 4.33 55.02 31.56
C GLY A 94 5.71 55.66 31.29
N LYS A 95 5.81 56.17 30.06
CA LYS A 95 6.27 57.52 29.75
C LYS A 95 6.03 57.87 28.27
N ASN A 96 5.42 59.07 28.11
CA ASN A 96 5.15 59.75 26.86
C ASN A 96 6.42 60.02 26.01
N SER A 97 6.35 59.74 24.71
CA SER A 97 7.05 60.53 23.70
C SER A 97 6.33 60.42 22.34
N LYS A 98 5.91 61.58 21.85
CA LYS A 98 5.26 61.80 20.54
C LYS A 98 6.34 61.62 19.46
N VAL A 99 6.16 60.71 18.53
CA VAL A 99 6.91 60.66 17.27
C VAL A 99 5.94 60.60 16.10
N LYS A 100 6.20 61.47 15.12
CA LYS A 100 5.38 61.74 13.93
C LYS A 100 5.23 60.48 13.07
N LEU A 101 4.03 60.18 12.62
CA LEU A 101 3.72 59.18 11.58
C LEU A 101 4.24 59.66 10.22
N THR A 102 5.16 58.90 9.63
CA THR A 102 5.45 58.96 8.22
C THR A 102 4.90 57.67 7.54
N GLN A 103 4.33 57.87 6.37
CA GLN A 103 3.66 56.90 5.52
C GLN A 103 4.54 55.71 5.16
N SER A 104 4.40 54.57 5.86
CA SER A 104 4.89 53.27 5.38
C SER A 104 4.09 52.05 5.90
N ASN A 105 2.82 52.26 6.27
CA ASN A 105 2.01 51.22 6.96
C ASN A 105 1.26 50.25 6.03
N SER A 106 1.18 50.49 4.71
CA SER A 106 0.42 49.60 3.82
C SER A 106 1.13 48.30 3.49
N GLN A 107 2.48 48.33 3.47
CA GLN A 107 3.28 47.08 3.16
C GLN A 107 3.43 46.18 4.40
N LYS A 108 3.53 46.74 5.62
CA LYS A 108 3.59 45.94 6.86
C LYS A 108 2.28 45.23 7.16
N VAL A 109 1.12 45.85 6.88
CA VAL A 109 -0.18 45.22 7.06
C VAL A 109 -0.42 44.05 6.10
N LYS A 110 0.02 44.20 4.85
CA LYS A 110 -0.04 43.10 3.85
C LYS A 110 0.90 41.94 4.20
N ALA A 111 2.08 42.22 4.72
CA ALA A 111 3.02 41.22 5.17
C ALA A 111 2.51 40.47 6.43
N SER A 112 1.95 41.20 7.40
CA SER A 112 1.37 40.58 8.61
C SER A 112 0.12 39.73 8.31
N HIS A 113 -0.70 40.16 7.33
CA HIS A 113 -1.85 39.37 6.89
C HIS A 113 -1.41 38.10 6.15
N LYS A 114 -0.36 38.17 5.32
CA LYS A 114 0.22 37.01 4.63
C LYS A 114 0.88 36.03 5.61
N LEU A 115 1.56 36.54 6.64
CA LEU A 115 2.10 35.72 7.74
C LEU A 115 0.96 35.08 8.56
N ARG A 116 -0.09 35.83 8.89
CA ARG A 116 -1.25 35.31 9.63
C ARG A 116 -1.99 34.21 8.85
N VAL A 117 -2.12 34.36 7.53
CA VAL A 117 -2.71 33.33 6.67
C VAL A 117 -1.81 32.11 6.53
N GLN A 118 -0.48 32.31 6.52
CA GLN A 118 0.48 31.19 6.54
C GLN A 118 0.51 30.50 7.90
N THR A 119 0.54 31.25 9.01
CA THR A 119 0.49 30.67 10.36
C THR A 119 -0.87 29.99 10.63
N SER A 120 -2.00 30.53 10.16
CA SER A 120 -3.29 29.85 10.29
C SER A 120 -3.35 28.54 9.48
N LYS A 121 -2.70 28.48 8.30
CA LYS A 121 -2.53 27.23 7.54
C LYS A 121 -1.60 26.24 8.25
N ILE A 122 -0.57 26.71 8.93
CA ILE A 122 0.33 25.87 9.74
C ILE A 122 -0.41 25.39 10.99
N VAL A 123 -1.12 26.27 11.70
CA VAL A 123 -1.92 25.89 12.90
C VAL A 123 -3.07 24.95 12.55
N SER A 124 -3.72 25.10 11.38
CA SER A 124 -4.73 24.13 10.94
C SER A 124 -4.16 22.76 10.58
N SER A 125 -2.84 22.66 10.32
CA SER A 125 -2.18 21.36 10.16
C SER A 125 -1.88 20.66 11.49
N PHE A 126 -1.98 21.36 12.60
CA PHE A 126 -1.82 20.85 13.98
C PHE A 126 -3.16 20.54 14.68
N LYS A 127 -4.26 20.40 13.95
CA LYS A 127 -5.47 19.83 14.56
C LYS A 127 -5.10 18.47 15.14
N ALA A 128 -5.45 18.26 16.40
CA ALA A 128 -5.31 16.96 17.04
C ALA A 128 -5.88 15.87 16.14
N PRO A 129 -5.23 14.71 16.02
CA PRO A 129 -5.76 13.63 15.20
C PRO A 129 -7.13 13.22 15.73
N THR A 130 -8.12 13.16 14.84
CA THR A 130 -9.49 12.74 15.19
C THR A 130 -9.59 11.23 15.41
N TYR A 131 -8.54 10.50 15.06
CA TYR A 131 -8.43 9.06 15.28
C TYR A 131 -7.12 8.72 15.98
N ASN A 132 -7.21 7.83 16.96
CA ASN A 132 -6.07 7.22 17.62
C ASN A 132 -5.69 5.95 16.84
N CYS A 133 -4.41 5.82 16.48
CA CYS A 133 -3.87 4.71 15.73
C CYS A 133 -2.81 4.01 16.58
N GLN A 134 -3.10 2.80 17.02
CA GLN A 134 -2.18 2.01 17.86
C GLN A 134 -1.77 0.73 17.13
N LEU A 135 -0.47 0.44 17.08
CA LEU A 135 0.03 -0.86 16.63
C LEU A 135 -0.30 -1.91 17.68
N VAL A 136 -1.03 -2.94 17.29
CA VAL A 136 -1.42 -4.04 18.16
C VAL A 136 -0.55 -5.25 17.94
N ARG A 137 -0.27 -5.59 16.68
CA ARG A 137 0.44 -6.82 16.33
C ARG A 137 1.27 -6.68 15.08
N GLU A 138 2.36 -7.42 15.02
CA GLU A 138 3.21 -7.61 13.86
C GLU A 138 3.17 -9.08 13.44
N PHE A 139 3.07 -9.33 12.11
CA PHE A 139 3.10 -10.67 11.53
C PHE A 139 4.33 -10.77 10.65
N THR A 140 5.12 -11.81 10.85
CA THR A 140 6.37 -12.05 10.14
C THR A 140 6.45 -13.51 9.71
N GLY A 141 7.04 -13.78 8.53
CA GLY A 141 7.19 -15.14 8.00
C GLY A 141 7.45 -15.17 6.50
N HIS A 142 7.00 -14.16 5.74
CA HIS A 142 7.35 -14.04 4.34
C HIS A 142 8.85 -13.81 4.14
N LYS A 143 9.39 -14.40 3.07
CA LYS A 143 10.82 -14.35 2.72
C LYS A 143 11.17 -13.14 1.86
N ASP A 144 10.19 -12.53 1.19
CA ASP A 144 10.35 -11.34 0.35
C ASP A 144 9.20 -10.36 0.57
N GLY A 145 9.21 -9.23 -0.17
CA GLY A 145 8.25 -8.14 -0.07
C GLY A 145 6.81 -8.61 -0.25
N ILE A 146 5.90 -8.03 0.52
CA ILE A 146 4.48 -8.35 0.44
C ILE A 146 3.82 -7.32 -0.47
N TRP A 147 3.09 -7.79 -1.48
CA TRP A 147 2.39 -6.94 -2.44
C TRP A 147 0.98 -6.56 -1.99
N ASP A 148 0.27 -7.49 -1.37
CA ASP A 148 -1.13 -7.28 -1.03
C ASP A 148 -1.51 -7.92 0.29
N VAL A 149 -2.53 -7.37 0.93
CA VAL A 149 -3.17 -7.88 2.13
C VAL A 149 -4.68 -7.74 1.99
N SER A 150 -5.41 -8.75 2.42
CA SER A 150 -6.87 -8.77 2.41
C SER A 150 -7.39 -9.36 3.72
N SER A 151 -8.46 -8.80 4.27
CA SER A 151 -9.20 -9.41 5.38
C SER A 151 -10.18 -10.46 4.85
N ALA A 152 -10.37 -11.53 5.61
CA ALA A 152 -11.46 -12.47 5.34
C ALA A 152 -12.82 -11.80 5.61
N ARG A 153 -13.89 -12.52 5.32
CA ARG A 153 -15.26 -12.06 5.56
C ARG A 153 -15.50 -11.79 7.08
N PRO A 154 -16.44 -10.89 7.41
CA PRO A 154 -16.82 -10.62 8.79
C PRO A 154 -17.15 -11.92 9.56
N GLY A 155 -16.66 -12.01 10.81
CA GLY A 155 -16.82 -13.21 11.65
C GLY A 155 -15.67 -14.22 11.54
N GLN A 156 -14.76 -14.07 10.57
CA GLN A 156 -13.52 -14.85 10.48
C GLN A 156 -12.33 -13.96 10.83
N ALA A 157 -11.67 -14.26 11.95
CA ALA A 157 -10.48 -13.51 12.39
C ALA A 157 -9.22 -13.91 11.58
N LEU A 158 -9.30 -13.82 10.25
CA LEU A 158 -8.26 -14.21 9.30
C LEU A 158 -7.87 -13.05 8.38
N ILE A 159 -6.59 -13.01 8.02
CA ILE A 159 -6.05 -12.18 6.94
C ILE A 159 -5.27 -13.03 5.95
N GLY A 160 -5.33 -12.65 4.70
CA GLY A 160 -4.53 -13.21 3.62
C GLY A 160 -3.48 -12.23 3.14
N THR A 161 -2.32 -12.74 2.73
CA THR A 161 -1.23 -11.95 2.17
C THR A 161 -0.67 -12.58 0.92
N ALA A 162 -0.27 -11.75 -0.03
CA ALA A 162 0.36 -12.14 -1.29
C ALA A 162 1.78 -11.56 -1.35
N SER A 163 2.78 -12.39 -1.70
CA SER A 163 4.19 -12.01 -1.60
C SER A 163 4.99 -12.32 -2.86
N ALA A 164 6.06 -11.54 -3.03
CA ALA A 164 7.09 -11.76 -4.05
C ALA A 164 7.88 -13.06 -3.83
N ASP A 165 7.75 -13.72 -2.69
CA ASP A 165 8.35 -15.03 -2.41
C ASP A 165 7.59 -16.20 -3.05
N HIS A 166 6.65 -15.94 -3.98
CA HIS A 166 5.80 -16.87 -4.72
C HIS A 166 4.73 -17.56 -3.85
N THR A 167 4.49 -17.06 -2.65
CA THR A 167 3.52 -17.66 -1.75
C THR A 167 2.40 -16.71 -1.37
N ALA A 168 1.23 -17.28 -1.07
CA ALA A 168 0.18 -16.60 -0.33
C ALA A 168 0.02 -17.28 1.02
N CYS A 169 -0.21 -16.47 2.06
CA CYS A 169 -0.35 -16.98 3.43
C CYS A 169 -1.67 -16.51 4.04
N VAL A 170 -2.30 -17.40 4.81
CA VAL A 170 -3.45 -17.08 5.66
C VAL A 170 -3.01 -17.08 7.12
N TRP A 171 -3.31 -16.00 7.83
CA TRP A 171 -2.87 -15.75 9.19
C TRP A 171 -4.05 -15.62 10.13
N SER A 172 -3.88 -16.08 11.36
CA SER A 172 -4.81 -15.79 12.44
C SER A 172 -4.57 -14.40 12.99
N MET A 173 -5.61 -13.57 13.04
CA MET A 173 -5.56 -12.25 13.67
C MET A 173 -5.32 -12.37 15.19
N GLU A 174 -5.85 -13.43 15.82
CA GLU A 174 -5.76 -13.63 17.27
C GLU A 174 -4.39 -14.09 17.72
N TRP A 175 -3.79 -15.06 17.00
CA TRP A 175 -2.52 -15.67 17.39
C TRP A 175 -1.31 -15.06 16.72
N GLY A 176 -1.50 -14.36 15.59
CA GLY A 176 -0.41 -13.79 14.80
C GLY A 176 0.41 -14.83 14.03
N LYS A 177 -0.09 -16.08 13.94
CA LYS A 177 0.58 -17.19 13.29
C LYS A 177 0.06 -17.41 11.88
N CYS A 178 0.94 -17.85 10.96
CA CYS A 178 0.56 -18.36 9.66
C CYS A 178 -0.08 -19.75 9.85
N LEU A 179 -1.33 -19.88 9.40
CA LEU A 179 -2.09 -21.12 9.51
C LEU A 179 -2.00 -21.95 8.24
N LEU A 180 -2.05 -21.30 7.08
CA LEU A 180 -2.04 -21.94 5.77
C LEU A 180 -1.13 -21.19 4.83
N GLN A 181 -0.26 -21.90 4.10
CA GLN A 181 0.61 -21.35 3.07
C GLN A 181 0.30 -21.99 1.72
N TYR A 182 -0.11 -21.18 0.75
CA TYR A 182 -0.31 -21.61 -0.62
C TYR A 182 0.96 -21.41 -1.44
N THR A 183 1.44 -22.48 -2.09
CA THR A 183 2.70 -22.51 -2.85
C THR A 183 2.50 -23.03 -4.30
N GLY A 184 1.29 -22.91 -4.83
CA GLY A 184 0.95 -23.37 -6.18
C GLY A 184 1.47 -22.49 -7.31
N HIS A 185 1.78 -21.23 -7.05
CA HIS A 185 2.28 -20.31 -8.06
C HIS A 185 3.78 -20.46 -8.33
N SER A 186 4.18 -20.33 -9.59
CA SER A 186 5.60 -20.34 -10.01
C SER A 186 6.21 -18.93 -10.07
N GLY A 187 5.40 -17.87 -10.02
CA GLY A 187 5.80 -16.48 -10.01
C GLY A 187 5.40 -15.73 -8.74
N SER A 188 5.77 -14.45 -8.66
CA SER A 188 5.37 -13.56 -7.56
C SER A 188 3.85 -13.53 -7.41
N VAL A 189 3.33 -13.75 -6.20
CA VAL A 189 1.90 -13.58 -5.93
C VAL A 189 1.61 -12.11 -5.68
N ASN A 190 0.73 -11.52 -6.50
CA ASN A 190 0.52 -10.08 -6.57
C ASN A 190 -0.74 -9.59 -5.85
N SER A 191 -1.77 -10.43 -5.73
CA SER A 191 -2.97 -10.12 -4.96
C SER A 191 -3.59 -11.36 -4.34
N ILE A 192 -4.39 -11.14 -3.29
CA ILE A 192 -5.20 -12.16 -2.63
C ILE A 192 -6.56 -11.58 -2.25
N ARG A 193 -7.64 -12.33 -2.52
CA ARG A 193 -9.02 -12.00 -2.14
C ARG A 193 -9.74 -13.22 -1.63
N PHE A 194 -10.42 -13.09 -0.51
CA PHE A 194 -11.30 -14.14 0.01
C PHE A 194 -12.66 -14.09 -0.67
N HIS A 195 -13.23 -15.26 -0.86
CA HIS A 195 -14.58 -15.39 -1.39
C HIS A 195 -15.62 -14.84 -0.40
N PRO A 196 -16.67 -14.15 -0.88
CA PRO A 196 -17.66 -13.51 -0.01
C PRO A 196 -18.47 -14.48 0.87
N SER A 197 -18.62 -15.75 0.49
CA SER A 197 -19.46 -16.71 1.23
C SER A 197 -18.84 -18.10 1.47
N ARG A 198 -17.84 -18.52 0.67
CA ARG A 198 -17.17 -19.83 0.77
C ARG A 198 -15.77 -19.69 1.36
N ASP A 199 -15.21 -20.80 1.89
CA ASP A 199 -13.86 -20.82 2.43
C ASP A 199 -12.82 -21.11 1.34
N ILE A 200 -12.82 -20.27 0.31
CA ILE A 200 -11.87 -20.29 -0.79
C ILE A 200 -11.24 -18.92 -0.97
N ALA A 201 -10.04 -18.90 -1.51
CA ALA A 201 -9.31 -17.69 -1.83
C ALA A 201 -8.91 -17.66 -3.30
N LEU A 202 -8.77 -16.45 -3.82
CA LEU A 202 -8.33 -16.13 -5.16
C LEU A 202 -6.99 -15.42 -5.06
N THR A 203 -5.99 -15.88 -5.83
CA THR A 203 -4.69 -15.23 -5.94
C THR A 203 -4.35 -14.97 -7.39
N SER A 204 -3.65 -13.86 -7.65
CA SER A 204 -3.10 -13.52 -8.98
C SER A 204 -1.58 -13.49 -8.93
N SER A 205 -0.93 -13.85 -10.03
CA SER A 205 0.52 -14.03 -10.02
C SER A 205 1.23 -13.52 -11.27
N GLY A 206 2.55 -13.33 -11.09
CA GLY A 206 3.52 -13.06 -12.14
C GLY A 206 3.75 -14.21 -13.11
N ASP A 207 3.21 -15.39 -12.84
CA ASP A 207 3.21 -16.55 -13.76
C ASP A 207 2.12 -16.48 -14.83
N ASN A 208 1.43 -15.34 -14.95
CA ASN A 208 0.35 -15.03 -15.88
C ASN A 208 -0.98 -15.75 -15.57
N THR A 209 -1.11 -16.34 -14.39
CA THR A 209 -2.31 -17.07 -13.96
C THR A 209 -2.94 -16.43 -12.72
N ALA A 210 -4.21 -16.76 -12.51
CA ALA A 210 -4.86 -16.59 -11.22
C ALA A 210 -5.41 -17.94 -10.75
N HIS A 211 -5.29 -18.21 -9.45
CA HIS A 211 -5.68 -19.49 -8.86
C HIS A 211 -6.78 -19.31 -7.84
N VAL A 212 -7.78 -20.18 -7.91
CA VAL A 212 -8.77 -20.37 -6.85
C VAL A 212 -8.38 -21.60 -6.05
N TRP A 213 -8.28 -21.49 -4.73
CA TRP A 213 -7.82 -22.56 -3.87
C TRP A 213 -8.56 -22.58 -2.54
N GLN A 214 -8.54 -23.73 -1.84
CA GLN A 214 -9.22 -23.94 -0.58
C GLN A 214 -8.52 -23.17 0.55
N ALA A 215 -9.22 -22.23 1.16
CA ALA A 215 -8.71 -21.42 2.27
C ALA A 215 -9.36 -21.78 3.62
N ALA A 216 -9.92 -23.00 3.73
CA ALA A 216 -10.45 -23.51 4.98
C ALA A 216 -9.30 -23.76 5.96
N VAL A 217 -9.42 -23.21 7.16
CA VAL A 217 -8.43 -23.34 8.21
C VAL A 217 -9.02 -24.22 9.33
N ASN A 218 -8.29 -25.27 9.69
CA ASN A 218 -8.63 -26.06 10.87
C ASN A 218 -8.28 -25.28 12.15
N TRP A 219 -9.31 -24.90 12.91
CA TRP A 219 -9.17 -24.22 14.19
C TRP A 219 -8.77 -25.17 15.33
N ASP A 220 -8.89 -26.49 15.12
CA ASP A 220 -8.53 -27.56 16.07
C ASP A 220 -7.03 -27.91 15.94
N LEU A 221 -6.15 -26.93 15.99
CA LEU A 221 -4.75 -27.22 16.27
C LEU A 221 -4.66 -27.77 17.70
N PRO A 222 -4.04 -28.93 17.94
CA PRO A 222 -3.99 -29.54 19.26
C PRO A 222 -3.34 -28.53 20.21
N ARG A 223 -4.15 -28.01 21.15
CA ARG A 223 -3.63 -27.49 22.41
C ARG A 223 -2.81 -28.62 22.99
N GLY A 224 -1.49 -28.40 23.12
CA GLY A 224 -0.66 -29.36 23.87
C GLY A 224 -1.33 -29.66 25.20
N GLN A 225 -2.05 -30.76 25.27
CA GLN A 225 -2.49 -31.32 26.50
C GLN A 225 -1.24 -31.87 27.21
N SER A 226 -0.78 -31.11 28.19
CA SER A 226 -0.01 -31.66 29.26
C SER A 226 -0.94 -32.59 30.04
N SER A 227 -1.08 -33.82 29.63
CA SER A 227 -1.52 -34.91 30.47
C SER A 227 -0.31 -35.81 30.67
N GLU A 228 0.27 -35.68 31.84
CA GLU A 228 1.14 -36.67 32.43
C GLU A 228 0.33 -37.99 32.53
N GLU A 229 0.59 -38.93 31.62
CA GLU A 229 0.36 -40.34 31.82
C GLU A 229 1.58 -41.09 31.29
N GLU A 230 2.40 -41.52 32.23
CA GLU A 230 3.46 -42.49 32.06
C GLU A 230 2.90 -43.77 31.43
N LEU A 231 3.47 -44.21 30.30
CA LEU A 231 3.54 -45.63 29.95
C LEU A 231 4.85 -45.92 29.22
N GLU A 232 5.67 -46.71 29.86
CA GLU A 232 6.91 -47.30 29.37
C GLU A 232 6.67 -48.10 28.07
N GLY A 233 7.48 -47.88 27.05
CA GLY A 233 7.50 -48.68 25.84
C GLY A 233 8.52 -48.15 24.85
N GLY A 234 9.72 -48.76 24.84
CA GLY A 234 10.84 -48.39 23.98
C GLY A 234 10.52 -48.51 22.50
N GLY A 235 10.90 -47.50 21.74
CA GLY A 235 10.95 -47.43 20.31
C GLY A 235 11.61 -46.14 19.94
N GLU A 236 12.80 -46.21 19.29
CA GLU A 236 13.47 -45.06 18.70
C GLU A 236 12.58 -44.47 17.60
N GLU A 237 11.75 -43.50 17.91
CA GLU A 237 11.06 -42.66 16.92
C GLU A 237 11.68 -41.27 16.93
N SER A 238 12.10 -40.87 15.71
CA SER A 238 12.57 -39.57 15.36
C SER A 238 11.73 -38.47 16.03
N LEU A 239 12.38 -37.60 16.78
CA LEU A 239 11.84 -36.39 17.34
C LEU A 239 11.30 -35.52 16.20
N GLY A 240 10.03 -35.69 15.85
CA GLY A 240 9.27 -34.81 15.01
C GLY A 240 8.97 -33.54 15.77
N GLU A 241 9.61 -32.44 15.44
CA GLU A 241 9.16 -31.09 15.79
C GLU A 241 7.78 -30.85 15.14
N GLY A 242 6.75 -31.40 15.75
CA GLY A 242 5.37 -31.24 15.33
C GLY A 242 4.68 -30.17 16.15
N GLY A 243 4.53 -28.95 15.63
CA GLY A 243 3.67 -28.00 16.30
C GLY A 243 3.55 -26.59 15.74
N ASP A 244 4.47 -26.09 14.92
CA ASP A 244 4.50 -24.65 14.59
C ASP A 244 4.61 -24.34 13.08
N ARG A 245 4.49 -25.35 12.21
CA ARG A 245 4.57 -25.13 10.76
C ARG A 245 3.18 -24.93 10.17
N PRO A 246 2.98 -23.92 9.28
CA PRO A 246 1.71 -23.74 8.57
C PRO A 246 1.40 -24.96 7.69
N GLU A 247 0.13 -25.25 7.52
CA GLU A 247 -0.32 -26.21 6.50
C GLU A 247 0.08 -25.69 5.12
N VAL A 248 0.62 -26.56 4.25
CA VAL A 248 1.09 -26.16 2.92
C VAL A 248 0.19 -26.75 1.85
N LEU A 249 -0.47 -25.87 1.09
CA LEU A 249 -1.31 -26.24 -0.03
C LEU A 249 -0.57 -25.90 -1.36
N ARG A 250 -0.61 -26.84 -2.32
CA ARG A 250 0.08 -26.69 -3.62
C ARG A 250 -0.84 -26.71 -4.82
N THR A 251 -1.99 -27.35 -4.70
CA THR A 251 -2.91 -27.56 -5.82
C THR A 251 -4.04 -26.55 -5.76
N PRO A 252 -4.33 -25.82 -6.86
CA PRO A 252 -5.52 -25.00 -6.97
C PRO A 252 -6.77 -25.88 -7.16
N LEU A 253 -7.93 -25.35 -6.84
CA LEU A 253 -9.22 -25.91 -7.25
C LEU A 253 -9.46 -25.59 -8.72
N THR A 254 -9.17 -24.37 -9.14
CA THR A 254 -9.33 -23.89 -10.51
C THR A 254 -8.17 -22.97 -10.86
N GLU A 255 -7.59 -23.17 -12.03
CA GLU A 255 -6.55 -22.32 -12.60
C GLU A 255 -7.13 -21.46 -13.74
N LEU A 256 -6.89 -20.16 -13.72
CA LEU A 256 -7.38 -19.18 -14.67
C LEU A 256 -6.19 -18.66 -15.50
N GLY A 257 -5.95 -19.26 -16.66
CA GLY A 257 -4.67 -19.15 -17.40
C GLY A 257 -4.75 -18.47 -18.78
N SER A 258 -5.76 -17.62 -19.05
CA SER A 258 -5.94 -17.02 -20.39
C SER A 258 -5.09 -15.78 -20.66
N HIS A 259 -4.39 -15.21 -19.66
CA HIS A 259 -3.57 -14.02 -19.82
C HIS A 259 -2.19 -14.33 -20.43
N GLN A 260 -1.68 -13.37 -21.22
CA GLN A 260 -0.35 -13.46 -21.83
C GLN A 260 0.71 -12.61 -21.09
N GLY A 261 0.33 -11.97 -20.01
CA GLY A 261 1.19 -11.14 -19.16
C GLY A 261 0.87 -11.31 -17.69
N VAL A 262 1.72 -10.74 -16.86
CA VAL A 262 1.61 -10.77 -15.40
C VAL A 262 0.19 -10.38 -14.95
N VAL A 263 -0.45 -11.22 -14.14
CA VAL A 263 -1.74 -10.90 -13.50
C VAL A 263 -1.45 -10.15 -12.20
N VAL A 264 -1.83 -8.86 -12.16
CA VAL A 264 -1.49 -7.97 -11.05
C VAL A 264 -2.57 -7.89 -9.99
N ALA A 265 -3.82 -8.12 -10.37
CA ALA A 265 -4.94 -8.09 -9.45
C ALA A 265 -6.04 -9.04 -9.91
N ALA A 266 -6.79 -9.55 -8.96
CA ALA A 266 -7.99 -10.32 -9.19
C ALA A 266 -9.01 -10.01 -8.09
N ASP A 267 -10.30 -10.03 -8.43
CA ASP A 267 -11.37 -9.77 -7.46
C ASP A 267 -12.63 -10.56 -7.80
N TRP A 268 -13.45 -10.82 -6.77
CA TRP A 268 -14.71 -11.55 -6.89
C TRP A 268 -15.84 -10.63 -7.30
N LEU A 269 -16.60 -10.99 -8.33
CA LEU A 269 -17.85 -10.31 -8.61
C LEU A 269 -18.92 -10.65 -7.56
N THR A 270 -19.93 -9.81 -7.51
CA THR A 270 -21.10 -10.02 -6.63
C THR A 270 -21.70 -11.40 -6.83
N GLY A 271 -21.86 -12.15 -5.73
CA GLY A 271 -22.32 -13.53 -5.74
C GLY A 271 -21.18 -14.55 -5.62
N GLY A 272 -19.96 -14.22 -6.09
CA GLY A 272 -18.78 -15.08 -6.01
C GLY A 272 -18.66 -16.14 -7.11
N ASP A 273 -19.60 -16.19 -8.06
CA ASP A 273 -19.57 -17.17 -9.15
C ASP A 273 -18.62 -16.75 -10.29
N HIS A 274 -18.28 -15.47 -10.35
CA HIS A 274 -17.41 -14.91 -11.38
C HIS A 274 -16.24 -14.15 -10.75
N VAL A 275 -15.14 -14.12 -11.49
CA VAL A 275 -13.89 -13.45 -11.12
C VAL A 275 -13.47 -12.51 -12.24
N ILE A 276 -13.00 -11.32 -11.86
CA ILE A 276 -12.30 -10.41 -12.75
C ILE A 276 -10.80 -10.43 -12.44
N THR A 277 -9.98 -10.46 -13.48
CA THR A 277 -8.51 -10.35 -13.37
C THR A 277 -8.01 -9.18 -14.19
N ALA A 278 -6.90 -8.56 -13.79
CA ALA A 278 -6.25 -7.48 -14.51
C ALA A 278 -4.79 -7.83 -14.77
N SER A 279 -4.31 -7.60 -16.00
CA SER A 279 -2.99 -8.02 -16.43
C SER A 279 -2.18 -6.91 -17.12
N TRP A 280 -0.88 -7.10 -17.13
CA TRP A 280 0.05 -6.29 -17.92
C TRP A 280 -0.12 -6.47 -19.43
N ASP A 281 -0.86 -7.48 -19.89
CA ASP A 281 -1.26 -7.61 -21.30
C ASP A 281 -2.28 -6.56 -21.74
N ARG A 282 -2.63 -5.60 -20.87
CA ARG A 282 -3.58 -4.48 -21.08
C ARG A 282 -5.03 -4.91 -21.13
N THR A 283 -5.33 -6.13 -20.71
CA THR A 283 -6.69 -6.66 -20.66
C THR A 283 -7.13 -6.98 -19.24
N ALA A 284 -8.44 -6.99 -19.03
CA ALA A 284 -9.06 -7.59 -17.87
C ALA A 284 -9.97 -8.70 -18.35
N ASN A 285 -9.91 -9.87 -17.71
CA ASN A 285 -10.66 -11.05 -18.12
C ASN A 285 -11.70 -11.43 -17.07
N LEU A 286 -12.91 -11.67 -17.52
CA LEU A 286 -13.99 -12.21 -16.71
C LEU A 286 -14.03 -13.73 -16.85
N TYR A 287 -13.97 -14.44 -15.73
CA TYR A 287 -14.01 -15.89 -15.68
C TYR A 287 -15.21 -16.40 -14.90
N ASP A 288 -15.70 -17.56 -15.31
CA ASP A 288 -16.55 -18.41 -14.49
C ASP A 288 -15.67 -19.24 -13.55
N VAL A 289 -16.01 -19.27 -12.28
CA VAL A 289 -15.19 -19.92 -11.24
C VAL A 289 -15.33 -21.44 -11.27
N GLU A 290 -16.53 -21.94 -11.62
CA GLU A 290 -16.82 -23.37 -11.63
C GLU A 290 -16.16 -24.07 -12.81
N THR A 291 -16.25 -23.48 -14.00
CA THR A 291 -15.67 -24.05 -15.21
C THR A 291 -14.21 -23.64 -15.45
N GLY A 292 -13.76 -22.51 -14.90
CA GLY A 292 -12.47 -21.91 -15.19
C GLY A 292 -12.38 -21.24 -16.56
N GLU A 293 -13.50 -21.16 -17.30
CA GLU A 293 -13.53 -20.59 -18.63
C GLU A 293 -13.52 -19.07 -18.62
N CYS A 294 -12.77 -18.47 -19.56
CA CYS A 294 -12.80 -17.05 -19.80
C CYS A 294 -14.07 -16.69 -20.57
N LEU A 295 -15.00 -16.06 -19.89
CA LEU A 295 -16.28 -15.64 -20.48
C LEU A 295 -16.12 -14.41 -21.37
N GLN A 296 -15.21 -13.48 -20.98
CA GLN A 296 -15.06 -12.23 -21.68
C GLN A 296 -13.68 -11.61 -21.43
N VAL A 297 -13.13 -11.00 -22.50
CA VAL A 297 -11.91 -10.21 -22.47
C VAL A 297 -12.27 -8.73 -22.63
N LEU A 298 -11.95 -7.93 -21.62
CA LEU A 298 -12.18 -6.49 -21.60
C LEU A 298 -10.95 -5.78 -22.15
N THR A 299 -11.08 -5.22 -23.33
CA THR A 299 -10.03 -4.47 -24.02
C THR A 299 -10.33 -2.98 -24.04
N GLY A 300 -9.29 -2.16 -24.16
CA GLY A 300 -9.46 -0.72 -24.33
C GLY A 300 -8.39 0.13 -23.65
N HIS A 301 -7.79 -0.32 -22.54
CA HIS A 301 -6.64 0.38 -21.96
C HIS A 301 -5.44 0.38 -22.90
N ASP A 302 -4.72 1.51 -22.96
CA ASP A 302 -3.58 1.69 -23.85
C ASP A 302 -2.27 1.14 -23.25
N HIS A 303 -2.21 1.04 -21.91
CA HIS A 303 -1.07 0.52 -21.15
C HIS A 303 -1.50 -0.57 -20.16
N GLU A 304 -0.50 -1.14 -19.47
CA GLU A 304 -0.66 -2.21 -18.51
C GLU A 304 -1.66 -1.84 -17.42
N LEU A 305 -2.48 -2.81 -17.01
CA LEU A 305 -3.34 -2.66 -15.86
C LEU A 305 -2.52 -2.77 -14.56
N THR A 306 -2.94 -2.02 -13.56
CA THR A 306 -2.31 -1.97 -12.23
C THR A 306 -3.20 -2.52 -11.13
N HIS A 307 -4.53 -2.43 -11.32
CA HIS A 307 -5.51 -2.88 -10.33
C HIS A 307 -6.86 -3.20 -10.98
N ALA A 308 -7.62 -4.09 -10.36
CA ALA A 308 -9.05 -4.28 -10.60
C ALA A 308 -9.76 -4.45 -9.28
N SER A 309 -10.98 -3.94 -9.20
CA SER A 309 -11.87 -4.12 -8.05
C SER A 309 -13.31 -4.24 -8.51
N ALA A 310 -14.04 -5.17 -7.90
CA ALA A 310 -15.44 -5.38 -8.14
C ALA A 310 -16.31 -4.64 -7.10
N HIS A 311 -17.49 -4.23 -7.51
CA HIS A 311 -18.43 -3.60 -6.59
C HIS A 311 -19.13 -4.65 -5.73
N HIS A 312 -19.30 -4.36 -4.44
CA HIS A 312 -19.81 -5.31 -3.45
C HIS A 312 -21.29 -5.74 -3.67
N ALA A 313 -22.12 -4.92 -4.30
CA ALA A 313 -23.55 -5.15 -4.42
C ALA A 313 -24.08 -5.16 -5.88
N SER A 314 -23.30 -4.69 -6.84
CA SER A 314 -23.72 -4.60 -8.25
C SER A 314 -22.65 -5.19 -9.16
N ARG A 315 -23.05 -5.62 -10.36
CA ARG A 315 -22.13 -6.16 -11.38
C ARG A 315 -21.34 -5.06 -12.08
N LEU A 316 -20.64 -4.25 -11.27
CA LEU A 316 -19.73 -3.20 -11.73
C LEU A 316 -18.29 -3.57 -11.37
N VAL A 317 -17.37 -3.26 -12.25
CA VAL A 317 -15.95 -3.44 -12.06
C VAL A 317 -15.22 -2.17 -12.44
N VAL A 318 -14.18 -1.81 -11.69
CA VAL A 318 -13.23 -0.78 -12.08
C VAL A 318 -11.86 -1.41 -12.35
N THR A 319 -11.21 -0.93 -13.41
CA THR A 319 -9.83 -1.28 -13.76
C THR A 319 -8.98 -0.02 -13.80
N ALA A 320 -7.82 -0.03 -13.15
CA ALA A 320 -6.84 1.04 -13.17
C ALA A 320 -5.67 0.67 -14.08
N SER A 321 -5.05 1.67 -14.72
CA SER A 321 -3.97 1.44 -15.67
C SER A 321 -2.88 2.50 -15.59
N ARG A 322 -1.72 2.14 -16.13
CA ARG A 322 -0.61 3.07 -16.39
C ARG A 322 -0.91 4.12 -17.45
N ASP A 323 -2.00 3.97 -18.22
CA ASP A 323 -2.48 4.98 -19.17
C ASP A 323 -3.05 6.24 -18.53
N THR A 324 -2.83 6.45 -17.22
CA THR A 324 -3.33 7.57 -16.41
C THR A 324 -4.84 7.59 -16.18
N THR A 325 -5.55 6.57 -16.61
CA THR A 325 -7.00 6.45 -16.49
C THR A 325 -7.42 5.24 -15.64
N PHE A 326 -8.62 5.28 -15.14
CA PHE A 326 -9.33 4.07 -14.73
C PHE A 326 -10.65 3.99 -15.46
N ARG A 327 -11.15 2.76 -15.66
CA ARG A 327 -12.37 2.50 -16.40
C ARG A 327 -13.37 1.77 -15.53
N LEU A 328 -14.65 2.10 -15.73
CA LEU A 328 -15.79 1.45 -15.12
C LEU A 328 -16.49 0.57 -16.16
N TRP A 329 -16.66 -0.70 -15.84
CA TRP A 329 -17.32 -1.70 -16.67
C TRP A 329 -18.62 -2.11 -16.01
N ASP A 330 -19.70 -2.14 -16.81
CA ASP A 330 -21.03 -2.50 -16.36
C ASP A 330 -21.46 -3.82 -17.01
N PHE A 331 -21.60 -4.87 -16.22
CA PHE A 331 -22.02 -6.21 -16.66
C PHE A 331 -23.52 -6.48 -16.47
N ARG A 332 -24.30 -5.45 -16.16
CA ARG A 332 -25.77 -5.58 -16.05
C ARG A 332 -26.44 -5.65 -17.40
N GLU A 333 -25.79 -5.08 -18.43
CA GLU A 333 -26.27 -5.07 -19.80
C GLU A 333 -25.37 -5.92 -20.72
N PRO A 334 -25.92 -6.50 -21.81
CA PRO A 334 -25.15 -7.32 -22.75
C PRO A 334 -24.03 -6.52 -23.47
N ILE A 335 -24.25 -5.23 -23.67
CA ILE A 335 -23.26 -4.31 -24.26
C ILE A 335 -22.63 -3.55 -23.09
N HIS A 336 -21.41 -3.91 -22.76
CA HIS A 336 -20.70 -3.31 -21.63
C HIS A 336 -20.39 -1.86 -21.94
N SER A 337 -21.05 -0.96 -21.22
CA SER A 337 -20.70 0.45 -21.28
C SER A 337 -19.40 0.68 -20.52
N VAL A 338 -18.45 1.31 -21.19
CA VAL A 338 -17.18 1.67 -20.59
C VAL A 338 -17.18 3.15 -20.29
N SER A 339 -17.11 3.47 -19.01
CA SER A 339 -16.91 4.84 -18.57
C SER A 339 -15.44 5.06 -18.29
N VAL A 340 -14.81 6.05 -18.94
CA VAL A 340 -13.40 6.39 -18.78
C VAL A 340 -13.27 7.59 -17.88
N PHE A 341 -12.56 7.43 -16.76
CA PHE A 341 -12.26 8.49 -15.81
C PHE A 341 -10.85 9.04 -16.05
N GLN A 342 -10.79 10.31 -16.41
CA GLN A 342 -9.54 11.02 -16.70
C GLN A 342 -9.31 12.14 -15.68
N GLY A 343 -8.05 12.38 -15.32
CA GLY A 343 -7.72 13.48 -14.42
C GLY A 343 -6.47 13.25 -13.57
N HIS A 344 -5.92 12.03 -13.55
CA HIS A 344 -4.57 11.78 -13.07
C HIS A 344 -3.55 12.13 -14.17
N THR A 345 -2.33 12.51 -13.77
CA THR A 345 -1.26 12.91 -14.68
C THR A 345 -0.19 11.83 -14.84
N GLU A 346 -0.20 10.84 -13.98
CA GLU A 346 0.69 9.67 -14.02
C GLU A 346 -0.13 8.40 -13.80
N SER A 347 0.53 7.24 -13.78
CA SER A 347 -0.09 5.93 -13.61
C SER A 347 -1.12 5.91 -12.48
N VAL A 348 -2.30 5.37 -12.73
CA VAL A 348 -3.27 5.07 -11.68
C VAL A 348 -2.86 3.73 -11.06
N THR A 349 -2.47 3.74 -9.79
CA THR A 349 -1.97 2.55 -9.08
C THR A 349 -3.09 1.67 -8.55
N SER A 350 -4.22 2.28 -8.20
CA SER A 350 -5.39 1.56 -7.69
C SER A 350 -6.68 2.35 -7.90
N ALA A 351 -7.78 1.63 -8.02
CA ALA A 351 -9.14 2.15 -7.99
C ALA A 351 -10.01 1.18 -7.21
N VAL A 352 -10.75 1.68 -6.21
CA VAL A 352 -11.59 0.88 -5.31
C VAL A 352 -12.95 1.53 -5.12
N PHE A 353 -13.98 0.72 -5.04
CA PHE A 353 -15.33 1.17 -4.71
C PHE A 353 -15.48 1.50 -3.22
N THR A 354 -16.34 2.45 -2.93
CA THR A 354 -16.89 2.69 -1.59
C THR A 354 -18.26 2.04 -1.46
N ARG A 355 -18.80 1.99 -0.25
CA ARG A 355 -20.20 1.54 -0.05
C ARG A 355 -21.25 2.51 -0.63
N GLU A 356 -20.87 3.77 -0.89
CA GLU A 356 -21.77 4.85 -1.33
C GLU A 356 -21.75 5.08 -2.86
N ASP A 357 -21.51 4.08 -3.67
CA ASP A 357 -21.40 4.20 -5.15
C ASP A 357 -20.37 5.25 -5.61
N LYS A 358 -19.28 5.42 -4.86
CA LYS A 358 -18.14 6.25 -5.24
C LYS A 358 -16.93 5.38 -5.52
N VAL A 359 -15.98 5.92 -6.27
CA VAL A 359 -14.68 5.30 -6.52
C VAL A 359 -13.58 6.17 -5.95
N VAL A 360 -12.62 5.56 -5.29
CA VAL A 360 -11.40 6.21 -4.82
C VAL A 360 -10.25 5.70 -5.67
N SER A 361 -9.54 6.60 -6.35
CA SER A 361 -8.36 6.27 -7.15
C SER A 361 -7.09 6.84 -6.55
N GLY A 362 -6.02 6.05 -6.51
CA GLY A 362 -4.67 6.44 -6.13
C GLY A 362 -3.74 6.46 -7.33
N SER A 363 -2.73 7.35 -7.35
CA SER A 363 -1.83 7.50 -8.47
C SER A 363 -0.39 7.85 -8.05
N ASP A 364 0.55 7.55 -8.96
CA ASP A 364 1.95 7.97 -8.85
C ASP A 364 2.11 9.49 -8.91
N ASP A 365 1.10 10.22 -9.44
CA ASP A 365 1.05 11.70 -9.41
C ASP A 365 0.91 12.29 -7.98
N ARG A 366 1.02 11.44 -6.95
CA ARG A 366 0.93 11.78 -5.53
C ARG A 366 -0.43 12.30 -5.13
N SER A 367 -1.47 11.95 -5.86
CA SER A 367 -2.83 12.34 -5.51
C SER A 367 -3.74 11.12 -5.36
N VAL A 368 -4.73 11.28 -4.49
CA VAL A 368 -5.89 10.40 -4.39
C VAL A 368 -7.12 11.22 -4.73
N LYS A 369 -7.98 10.68 -5.56
CA LYS A 369 -9.20 11.35 -6.02
C LYS A 369 -10.42 10.51 -5.66
N VAL A 370 -11.48 11.19 -5.25
CA VAL A 370 -12.80 10.60 -4.99
C VAL A 370 -13.73 10.99 -6.12
N TRP A 371 -14.40 10.02 -6.70
CA TRP A 371 -15.26 10.18 -7.87
C TRP A 371 -16.66 9.68 -7.59
N ASP A 372 -17.65 10.30 -8.21
CA ASP A 372 -19.00 9.77 -8.28
C ASP A 372 -19.11 8.88 -9.53
N VAL A 373 -19.60 7.64 -9.36
CA VAL A 373 -19.81 6.70 -10.46
C VAL A 373 -20.74 7.28 -11.53
N ARG A 374 -21.64 8.17 -11.14
CA ARG A 374 -22.62 8.81 -12.03
C ARG A 374 -22.08 10.07 -12.73
N ASN A 375 -20.98 10.64 -12.23
CA ASN A 375 -20.38 11.86 -12.78
C ASN A 375 -18.89 11.70 -13.04
N MET A 376 -18.55 11.38 -14.29
CA MET A 376 -17.17 11.15 -14.75
C MET A 376 -16.36 12.41 -15.02
N ARG A 377 -16.99 13.60 -15.03
CA ARG A 377 -16.36 14.82 -15.55
C ARG A 377 -15.35 15.43 -14.58
N SER A 378 -15.57 15.27 -13.29
CA SER A 378 -14.70 15.86 -12.26
C SER A 378 -14.69 15.04 -10.98
N ALA A 379 -13.52 14.98 -10.33
CA ALA A 379 -13.41 14.41 -9.01
C ALA A 379 -14.17 15.26 -7.98
N LEU A 380 -14.87 14.60 -7.06
CA LEU A 380 -15.55 15.23 -5.92
C LEU A 380 -14.55 15.84 -4.94
N ALA A 381 -13.46 15.12 -4.69
CA ALA A 381 -12.37 15.56 -3.81
C ALA A 381 -11.02 15.13 -4.38
N THR A 382 -9.99 15.92 -4.12
CA THR A 382 -8.61 15.60 -4.48
C THR A 382 -7.71 15.79 -3.27
N ILE A 383 -7.09 14.70 -2.84
CA ILE A 383 -6.13 14.65 -1.74
C ILE A 383 -4.73 14.65 -2.36
N ARG A 384 -3.89 15.61 -1.99
CA ARG A 384 -2.51 15.68 -2.46
C ARG A 384 -1.55 15.20 -1.37
N SER A 385 -0.59 14.40 -1.76
CA SER A 385 0.45 13.85 -0.91
C SER A 385 1.84 14.31 -1.35
N ASP A 386 2.84 13.98 -0.56
CA ASP A 386 4.26 14.24 -0.83
C ASP A 386 4.99 13.04 -1.48
N SER A 387 4.32 11.89 -1.59
CA SER A 387 4.89 10.65 -2.12
C SER A 387 3.85 9.93 -2.98
N SER A 388 4.31 9.07 -3.90
CA SER A 388 3.48 8.17 -4.69
C SER A 388 2.53 7.38 -3.80
N VAL A 389 1.36 7.11 -4.33
CA VAL A 389 0.29 6.38 -3.67
C VAL A 389 0.26 4.95 -4.18
N ASN A 390 0.25 3.97 -3.28
CA ASN A 390 0.08 2.56 -3.60
C ASN A 390 -1.39 2.14 -3.53
N ARG A 391 -1.68 0.84 -3.29
CA ARG A 391 -3.06 0.34 -3.25
C ARG A 391 -3.84 0.93 -2.08
N VAL A 392 -4.76 1.83 -2.38
CA VAL A 392 -5.65 2.44 -1.38
C VAL A 392 -6.68 1.45 -0.87
N GLY A 393 -7.06 1.59 0.39
CA GLY A 393 -8.14 0.82 1.01
C GLY A 393 -9.21 1.75 1.58
N VAL A 394 -10.47 1.39 1.40
CA VAL A 394 -11.61 2.16 1.92
C VAL A 394 -12.39 1.28 2.89
N SER A 395 -12.67 1.81 4.09
CA SER A 395 -13.50 1.12 5.09
C SER A 395 -14.98 1.24 4.76
N GLY A 396 -15.79 0.37 5.35
CA GLY A 396 -17.24 0.46 5.26
C GLY A 396 -17.84 1.79 5.75
N ASN A 397 -17.12 2.51 6.61
CA ASN A 397 -17.50 3.82 7.15
C ASN A 397 -16.96 5.00 6.31
N GLY A 398 -16.37 4.75 5.14
CA GLY A 398 -15.85 5.79 4.27
C GLY A 398 -14.50 6.37 4.68
N LEU A 399 -13.72 5.68 5.53
CA LEU A 399 -12.34 6.05 5.84
C LEU A 399 -11.42 5.57 4.73
N ILE A 400 -10.65 6.50 4.15
CA ILE A 400 -9.67 6.20 3.12
C ILE A 400 -8.30 6.03 3.80
N ALA A 401 -7.67 4.88 3.63
CA ALA A 401 -6.30 4.64 4.02
C ALA A 401 -5.39 4.69 2.78
N ILE A 402 -4.39 5.54 2.85
CA ILE A 402 -3.48 5.83 1.73
C ILE A 402 -2.08 5.37 2.12
N PRO A 403 -1.61 4.24 1.56
CA PRO A 403 -0.23 3.79 1.71
C PRO A 403 0.69 4.50 0.73
N HIS A 404 1.92 4.76 1.18
CA HIS A 404 2.91 5.54 0.44
C HIS A 404 4.27 4.85 0.35
N ASP A 405 5.05 5.20 -0.68
CA ASP A 405 6.45 4.76 -0.85
C ASP A 405 7.35 5.24 0.29
N ASN A 406 7.04 6.41 0.86
CA ASN A 406 7.81 6.98 1.98
C ASN A 406 7.50 6.32 3.34
N ARG A 407 7.00 5.09 3.36
CA ARG A 407 6.72 4.27 4.55
C ARG A 407 5.56 4.76 5.42
N GLN A 408 4.75 5.69 4.93
CA GLN A 408 3.64 6.28 5.67
C GLN A 408 2.31 5.69 5.23
N VAL A 409 1.38 5.60 6.18
CA VAL A 409 -0.03 5.41 5.91
C VAL A 409 -0.78 6.60 6.50
N ARG A 410 -1.64 7.22 5.72
CA ARG A 410 -2.45 8.37 6.12
C ARG A 410 -3.92 8.06 5.98
N LEU A 411 -4.72 8.57 6.91
CA LEU A 411 -6.17 8.39 6.94
C LEU A 411 -6.88 9.69 6.58
N PHE A 412 -7.85 9.57 5.68
CA PHE A 412 -8.69 10.67 5.22
C PHE A 412 -10.16 10.26 5.20
N ASP A 413 -11.05 11.24 5.17
CA ASP A 413 -12.45 11.03 4.83
C ASP A 413 -12.69 11.17 3.31
N LEU A 414 -13.93 10.88 2.88
CA LEU A 414 -14.34 11.01 1.47
C LEU A 414 -14.39 12.48 0.99
N GLN A 415 -14.36 13.46 1.89
CA GLN A 415 -14.27 14.88 1.59
C GLN A 415 -12.82 15.35 1.41
N GLY A 416 -11.84 14.47 1.68
CA GLY A 416 -10.43 14.78 1.58
C GLY A 416 -9.84 15.46 2.81
N GLN A 417 -10.54 15.45 3.95
CA GLN A 417 -10.02 15.96 5.21
C GLN A 417 -9.11 14.90 5.85
N ARG A 418 -7.91 15.29 6.28
CA ARG A 418 -6.99 14.39 6.98
C ARG A 418 -7.48 14.12 8.40
N LEU A 419 -7.63 12.85 8.74
CA LEU A 419 -8.13 12.39 10.04
C LEU A 419 -6.99 11.97 10.96
N ALA A 420 -6.03 11.20 10.44
CA ALA A 420 -4.89 10.70 11.20
C ALA A 420 -3.71 10.32 10.29
N ARG A 421 -2.63 9.95 10.93
CA ARG A 421 -1.45 9.36 10.32
C ARG A 421 -0.94 8.27 11.24
N LEU A 422 -0.61 7.11 10.68
CA LEU A 422 -0.03 6.02 11.44
C LEU A 422 1.38 6.37 11.94
N PRO A 423 1.80 5.87 13.12
CA PRO A 423 3.16 6.04 13.64
C PRO A 423 4.22 5.58 12.64
N ARG A 424 5.33 6.33 12.56
CA ARG A 424 6.45 6.08 11.62
C ARG A 424 7.73 5.67 12.33
N SER A 425 7.73 5.55 13.65
CA SER A 425 8.93 5.19 14.39
C SER A 425 9.46 3.84 13.93
N SER A 426 10.78 3.65 13.98
CA SER A 426 11.42 2.40 13.57
C SER A 426 10.95 1.17 14.35
N ARG A 427 10.31 1.40 15.49
CA ARG A 427 9.72 0.37 16.37
C ARG A 427 8.24 0.09 16.09
N GLN A 428 7.50 1.08 15.55
CA GLN A 428 6.05 1.03 15.40
C GLN A 428 5.55 1.28 13.97
N GLY A 429 6.40 1.17 12.96
CA GLY A 429 6.01 1.43 11.59
C GLY A 429 6.80 0.62 10.58
N HIS A 430 6.41 0.73 9.31
CA HIS A 430 7.10 0.09 8.21
C HIS A 430 8.51 0.67 7.98
N ARG A 431 9.45 -0.20 7.63
CA ARG A 431 10.85 0.14 7.34
C ARG A 431 11.11 0.40 5.85
N ARG A 432 10.21 -0.05 4.97
CA ARG A 432 10.23 0.15 3.52
C ARG A 432 8.86 0.63 3.05
N MET A 433 8.67 0.80 1.74
CA MET A 433 7.40 1.22 1.14
C MET A 433 6.24 0.33 1.61
N VAL A 434 5.10 0.96 1.82
CA VAL A 434 3.85 0.28 2.15
C VAL A 434 3.11 0.03 0.84
N THR A 435 2.84 -1.22 0.52
CA THR A 435 2.29 -1.63 -0.78
C THR A 435 0.77 -1.67 -0.80
N SER A 436 0.18 -2.19 0.27
CA SER A 436 -1.28 -2.35 0.35
C SER A 436 -1.77 -2.23 1.78
N VAL A 437 -3.06 -1.98 1.91
CA VAL A 437 -3.77 -1.87 3.18
C VAL A 437 -5.12 -2.57 3.08
N ALA A 438 -5.59 -3.12 4.21
CA ALA A 438 -6.90 -3.75 4.31
C ALA A 438 -7.63 -3.33 5.59
N TRP A 439 -8.93 -3.11 5.48
CA TRP A 439 -9.82 -2.91 6.61
C TRP A 439 -10.48 -4.23 7.00
N ALA A 440 -10.56 -4.51 8.30
CA ALA A 440 -11.34 -5.60 8.85
C ALA A 440 -12.57 -4.99 9.53
N ASP A 441 -13.73 -5.20 8.94
CA ASP A 441 -14.99 -4.65 9.44
C ASP A 441 -15.55 -5.45 10.64
N ASP A 442 -14.77 -6.38 11.22
CA ASP A 442 -15.16 -7.16 12.37
C ASP A 442 -15.02 -6.34 13.66
N ILE A 443 -16.17 -6.08 14.29
CA ILE A 443 -16.26 -5.27 15.52
C ILE A 443 -15.69 -6.05 16.74
N SER A 444 -15.56 -7.36 16.64
CA SER A 444 -15.11 -8.22 17.75
C SER A 444 -13.60 -8.22 17.96
N SER A 445 -12.83 -7.82 16.95
CA SER A 445 -11.37 -7.80 16.99
C SER A 445 -10.82 -6.45 17.47
N ASN A 446 -9.79 -6.48 18.33
CA ASN A 446 -9.02 -5.28 18.67
C ASN A 446 -8.22 -4.71 17.50
N ILE A 447 -8.08 -5.48 16.40
CA ILE A 447 -7.37 -5.09 15.18
C ILE A 447 -8.42 -4.91 14.09
N ASN A 448 -8.54 -3.69 13.57
CA ASN A 448 -9.50 -3.35 12.53
C ASN A 448 -8.85 -2.86 11.23
N PHE A 449 -7.53 -2.79 11.18
CA PHE A 449 -6.80 -2.31 10.02
C PHE A 449 -5.44 -3.03 9.88
N PHE A 450 -5.06 -3.33 8.66
CA PHE A 450 -3.80 -3.98 8.33
C PHE A 450 -3.06 -3.18 7.26
N SER A 451 -1.73 -3.14 7.38
CA SER A 451 -0.84 -2.61 6.36
C SER A 451 0.29 -3.61 6.08
N CYS A 452 0.70 -3.74 4.84
CA CYS A 452 1.81 -4.59 4.44
C CYS A 452 2.80 -3.82 3.58
N GLY A 453 4.02 -4.33 3.45
CA GLY A 453 5.04 -3.64 2.66
C GLY A 453 6.24 -4.50 2.25
N PHE A 454 7.18 -3.87 1.58
CA PHE A 454 8.42 -4.48 1.11
C PHE A 454 9.43 -4.78 2.22
N ASP A 455 9.12 -4.44 3.46
CA ASP A 455 9.89 -4.84 4.65
C ASP A 455 9.53 -6.26 5.14
N ARG A 456 8.71 -7.01 4.41
CA ARG A 456 8.24 -8.38 4.70
C ARG A 456 7.40 -8.49 5.96
N ARG A 457 6.78 -7.38 6.38
CA ARG A 457 5.97 -7.28 7.59
C ARG A 457 4.52 -6.97 7.24
N ILE A 458 3.62 -7.53 8.02
CA ILE A 458 2.24 -7.09 8.10
C ILE A 458 2.06 -6.49 9.50
N LEU A 459 1.48 -5.30 9.56
CA LEU A 459 1.21 -4.60 10.81
C LEU A 459 -0.30 -4.50 11.01
N GLY A 460 -0.77 -5.01 12.14
CA GLY A 460 -2.16 -4.94 12.58
C GLY A 460 -2.37 -3.77 13.55
N TRP A 461 -3.31 -2.91 13.24
CA TRP A 461 -3.58 -1.66 13.93
C TRP A 461 -4.97 -1.62 14.52
N SER A 462 -5.10 -0.95 15.67
CA SER A 462 -6.36 -0.50 16.22
C SER A 462 -6.55 0.98 15.87
N ILE A 463 -7.57 1.28 15.07
CA ILE A 463 -7.92 2.64 14.66
C ILE A 463 -9.28 2.96 15.28
N GLN A 464 -9.30 3.90 16.21
CA GLN A 464 -10.50 4.30 16.94
C GLN A 464 -10.64 5.82 16.93
N PRO A 465 -11.86 6.37 16.86
CA PRO A 465 -12.06 7.79 17.01
C PRO A 465 -11.51 8.26 18.37
N SER A 466 -10.79 9.38 18.35
CA SER A 466 -10.32 10.01 19.58
C SER A 466 -11.52 10.41 20.42
N LYS A 467 -11.56 9.97 21.68
CA LYS A 467 -12.59 10.47 22.61
C LYS A 467 -12.38 11.98 22.75
N GLU A 468 -13.38 12.75 22.39
CA GLU A 468 -13.41 14.16 22.75
C GLU A 468 -13.46 14.22 24.29
N ASN A 469 -12.39 14.77 24.89
CA ASN A 469 -12.38 15.10 26.32
C ASN A 469 -13.06 16.45 26.53
#